data_110af43c2544ebfc72c9ef0f6c3091bf
#
_entry.id   110af43c2544ebfc72c9ef0f6c3091bf
#
_cell.length_a   1.000
_cell.length_b   1.000
_cell.length_c   1.000
_cell.angle_alpha   90.00
_cell.angle_beta   90.00
_cell.angle_gamma   90.00
#
_symmetry.space_group_name_H-M   'P 1'
#
loop_
_entity.id
_entity.type
_entity.pdbx_description
1 polymer ?
#
loop_
_entity_poly.entity_id
_entity_poly.type
_entity_poly.pdbx_seq_one_letter_code
_entity_poly.pdbx_strand_id
1 'polypeptide(L)'
;MAYGTNAPFGLRPLSSISGGSWTEKVNEYFIYADALGTNTYGTSIFTGDPVIFNPVAATTLAGAPTIARYPIDTATVVNEITPVLGVFVGCEYESTVTGTNNLIKSPYWPASAHVVPGSRIKAFVIDDPDVVYDIQVSTATNVLNDAKFSTDAATDAFFTQNFAFGLGAGGGNLVPNNPVTGNTRTGQSAIYLNIVGTAATNRVAATLPLKTIGLTSDPANVFLDAAGAVRPFLNLRVTINNHISRVGNLGITPA
;
A
#
# COMPACT_ATOMS: atom_id res chain seq x y z
N MET A 1 25.85 -11.59 7.33
CA MET A 1 24.63 -11.40 6.54
C MET A 1 24.00 -10.07 6.98
N ALA A 2 23.61 -9.24 6.03
CA ALA A 2 22.81 -8.07 6.36
C ALA A 2 21.36 -8.53 6.62
N TYR A 3 20.81 -8.18 7.75
CA TYR A 3 19.41 -8.46 8.06
C TYR A 3 18.53 -7.34 7.48
N GLY A 4 17.34 -7.69 7.04
CA GLY A 4 16.35 -6.70 6.59
C GLY A 4 15.98 -5.73 7.71
N THR A 5 15.73 -4.49 7.34
CA THR A 5 15.28 -3.45 8.27
C THR A 5 13.75 -3.46 8.32
N ASN A 6 13.20 -3.44 9.54
CA ASN A 6 11.77 -3.25 9.72
C ASN A 6 11.36 -1.81 9.38
N ALA A 7 11.02 -1.57 8.13
CA ALA A 7 10.59 -0.29 7.59
C ALA A 7 9.56 -0.54 6.49
N PRO A 8 8.27 -0.49 6.81
CA PRO A 8 7.20 -0.62 5.82
C PRO A 8 7.40 0.34 4.65
N PHE A 9 7.12 -0.14 3.45
CA PHE A 9 7.34 0.62 2.21
C PHE A 9 6.13 0.61 1.27
N GLY A 10 5.01 0.07 1.72
CA GLY A 10 3.80 -0.09 0.91
C GLY A 10 3.90 -1.25 -0.07
N LEU A 11 3.21 -1.14 -1.19
CA LEU A 11 3.19 -2.12 -2.27
C LEU A 11 4.27 -1.79 -3.29
N ARG A 12 5.28 -2.66 -3.41
CA ARG A 12 6.36 -2.54 -4.40
C ARG A 12 6.15 -3.56 -5.52
N PRO A 13 5.95 -3.15 -6.77
CA PRO A 13 5.70 -4.07 -7.87
C PRO A 13 6.96 -4.92 -8.17
N LEU A 14 6.74 -6.20 -8.44
CA LEU A 14 7.81 -7.17 -8.74
C LEU A 14 7.66 -7.80 -10.13
N SER A 15 6.49 -8.35 -10.40
CA SER A 15 6.23 -9.15 -11.60
C SER A 15 4.74 -9.19 -11.93
N SER A 16 4.37 -9.82 -13.02
CA SER A 16 2.99 -10.24 -13.26
C SER A 16 2.73 -11.63 -12.69
N ILE A 17 1.48 -11.93 -12.36
CA ILE A 17 1.04 -13.24 -11.90
C ILE A 17 1.31 -14.34 -12.95
N SER A 18 1.35 -13.95 -14.23
CA SER A 18 1.72 -14.84 -15.36
C SER A 18 3.20 -15.17 -15.42
N GLY A 19 4.04 -14.62 -14.54
CA GLY A 19 5.47 -14.91 -14.43
C GLY A 19 6.39 -13.96 -15.21
N GLY A 20 5.84 -12.97 -15.93
CA GLY A 20 6.64 -11.94 -16.60
C GLY A 20 7.14 -10.88 -15.62
N SER A 21 8.29 -10.24 -15.93
CA SER A 21 8.71 -9.04 -15.20
C SER A 21 7.67 -7.93 -15.34
N TRP A 22 7.51 -7.13 -14.32
CA TRP A 22 6.70 -5.91 -14.41
C TRP A 22 7.38 -4.91 -15.38
N THR A 23 6.58 -4.35 -16.29
CA THR A 23 7.07 -3.49 -17.40
C THR A 23 6.90 -2.01 -17.12
N GLU A 24 6.76 -1.61 -15.86
CA GLU A 24 6.56 -0.21 -15.42
C GLU A 24 5.34 0.48 -16.03
N LYS A 25 4.31 -0.30 -16.42
CA LYS A 25 3.07 0.25 -16.94
C LYS A 25 2.31 0.97 -15.83
N VAL A 26 2.11 2.27 -16.02
CA VAL A 26 1.29 3.12 -15.16
C VAL A 26 0.24 3.82 -15.99
N ASN A 27 -0.92 4.07 -15.42
CA ASN A 27 -1.97 4.88 -16.00
C ASN A 27 -2.07 6.23 -15.28
N GLU A 28 -2.51 7.25 -16.02
CA GLU A 28 -2.67 8.60 -15.52
C GLU A 28 -4.08 8.77 -14.93
N TYR A 29 -4.13 9.22 -13.70
CA TYR A 29 -5.33 9.63 -12.97
C TYR A 29 -5.16 11.06 -12.47
N PHE A 30 -6.14 11.56 -11.70
CA PHE A 30 -6.07 12.92 -11.18
C PHE A 30 -6.28 12.95 -9.67
N ILE A 31 -5.67 13.93 -9.01
CA ILE A 31 -5.95 14.28 -7.62
C ILE A 31 -6.84 15.51 -7.61
N TYR A 32 -7.80 15.55 -6.68
CA TYR A 32 -8.75 16.66 -6.61
C TYR A 32 -8.07 18.01 -6.33
N ALA A 33 -8.48 19.02 -7.09
CA ALA A 33 -8.24 20.43 -6.83
C ALA A 33 -9.49 21.24 -7.24
N ASP A 34 -9.80 22.27 -6.48
CA ASP A 34 -10.82 23.24 -6.87
C ASP A 34 -10.33 24.20 -7.98
N ALA A 35 -11.24 25.06 -8.46
CA ALA A 35 -10.94 26.02 -9.52
C ALA A 35 -9.82 27.01 -9.16
N LEU A 36 -9.67 27.32 -7.88
CA LEU A 36 -8.69 28.26 -7.38
C LEU A 36 -7.35 27.61 -7.00
N GLY A 37 -7.26 26.28 -7.02
CA GLY A 37 -6.07 25.53 -6.65
C GLY A 37 -5.73 25.63 -5.14
N THR A 38 -6.64 26.17 -4.33
CA THR A 38 -6.42 26.38 -2.90
C THR A 38 -7.02 25.29 -2.03
N ASN A 39 -8.10 24.65 -2.51
CA ASN A 39 -8.72 23.50 -1.86
C ASN A 39 -8.39 22.25 -2.65
N THR A 40 -7.36 21.54 -2.22
CA THR A 40 -6.88 20.31 -2.81
C THR A 40 -7.13 19.12 -1.90
N TYR A 41 -6.88 17.91 -2.40
CA TYR A 41 -7.03 16.71 -1.59
C TYR A 41 -6.16 16.77 -0.32
N GLY A 42 -6.83 16.72 0.84
CA GLY A 42 -6.26 17.02 2.16
C GLY A 42 -5.49 15.87 2.83
N THR A 43 -5.30 14.74 2.14
CA THR A 43 -4.55 13.60 2.66
C THR A 43 -3.33 13.32 1.79
N SER A 44 -2.16 13.11 2.40
CA SER A 44 -0.96 12.72 1.65
C SER A 44 -1.12 11.32 1.08
N ILE A 45 -0.63 11.13 -0.16
CA ILE A 45 -0.56 9.82 -0.83
C ILE A 45 0.91 9.57 -1.16
N PHE A 46 1.45 8.44 -0.72
CA PHE A 46 2.85 8.08 -0.87
C PHE A 46 3.05 6.97 -1.90
N THR A 47 4.21 6.90 -2.53
CA THR A 47 4.58 5.77 -3.39
C THR A 47 4.41 4.45 -2.65
N GLY A 48 3.65 3.54 -3.24
CA GLY A 48 3.28 2.26 -2.62
C GLY A 48 1.95 2.29 -1.86
N ASP A 49 1.28 3.45 -1.75
CA ASP A 49 -0.07 3.50 -1.18
C ASP A 49 -1.11 2.91 -2.14
N PRO A 50 -2.01 2.06 -1.67
CA PRO A 50 -3.21 1.71 -2.42
C PRO A 50 -4.13 2.92 -2.54
N VAL A 51 -4.79 3.05 -3.69
CA VAL A 51 -5.71 4.15 -3.99
C VAL A 51 -7.06 3.61 -4.46
N ILE A 52 -8.08 4.47 -4.30
CA ILE A 52 -9.45 4.25 -4.75
C ILE A 52 -9.91 5.45 -5.57
N PHE A 53 -11.05 5.35 -6.25
CA PHE A 53 -11.73 6.56 -6.72
C PHE A 53 -12.17 7.41 -5.53
N ASN A 54 -12.00 8.72 -5.66
CA ASN A 54 -12.36 9.65 -4.58
C ASN A 54 -13.88 9.70 -4.39
N PRO A 55 -14.43 9.24 -3.25
CA PRO A 55 -15.88 9.23 -3.05
C PRO A 55 -16.45 10.61 -2.72
N VAL A 56 -15.61 11.55 -2.29
CA VAL A 56 -16.06 12.88 -1.82
C VAL A 56 -15.92 13.93 -2.94
N ALA A 57 -14.89 13.82 -3.74
CA ALA A 57 -14.60 14.74 -4.85
C ALA A 57 -14.37 13.94 -6.11
N ALA A 58 -15.45 13.42 -6.68
CA ALA A 58 -15.39 12.42 -7.74
C ALA A 58 -14.73 12.90 -9.03
N THR A 59 -14.73 14.20 -9.29
CA THR A 59 -14.23 14.75 -10.56
C THR A 59 -13.35 15.98 -10.36
N THR A 60 -12.43 16.20 -11.30
CA THR A 60 -11.75 17.49 -11.49
C THR A 60 -12.68 18.49 -12.19
N LEU A 61 -12.25 19.74 -12.33
CA LEU A 61 -12.91 20.76 -13.15
C LEU A 61 -13.26 20.31 -14.58
N ALA A 62 -12.47 19.39 -15.13
CA ALA A 62 -12.68 18.86 -16.49
C ALA A 62 -13.54 17.60 -16.53
N GLY A 63 -14.17 17.21 -15.41
CA GLY A 63 -14.99 16.02 -15.32
C GLY A 63 -14.20 14.69 -15.25
N ALA A 64 -12.86 14.74 -15.13
CA ALA A 64 -12.05 13.55 -15.00
C ALA A 64 -12.15 12.95 -13.58
N PRO A 65 -12.18 11.61 -13.43
CA PRO A 65 -12.27 10.98 -12.13
C PRO A 65 -11.01 11.24 -11.30
N THR A 66 -11.19 11.50 -10.01
CA THR A 66 -10.11 11.73 -9.07
C THR A 66 -9.89 10.53 -8.16
N ILE A 67 -8.68 10.39 -7.67
CA ILE A 67 -8.29 9.36 -6.74
C ILE A 67 -8.14 9.88 -5.32
N ALA A 68 -8.28 8.98 -4.36
CA ALA A 68 -7.99 9.19 -2.95
C ALA A 68 -7.14 8.03 -2.43
N ARG A 69 -6.43 8.26 -1.34
CA ARG A 69 -5.77 7.19 -0.60
C ARG A 69 -6.80 6.18 -0.10
N TYR A 70 -6.48 4.90 -0.16
CA TYR A 70 -7.32 3.84 0.39
C TYR A 70 -7.60 4.10 1.88
N PRO A 71 -8.86 4.05 2.34
CA PRO A 71 -9.21 4.25 3.74
C PRO A 71 -8.81 3.01 4.55
N ILE A 72 -7.69 3.10 5.26
CA ILE A 72 -7.23 2.02 6.13
C ILE A 72 -7.85 2.23 7.50
N ASP A 73 -8.75 1.33 7.88
CA ASP A 73 -9.31 1.30 9.23
C ASP A 73 -8.33 0.60 10.18
N THR A 74 -7.78 1.38 11.11
CA THR A 74 -6.89 0.84 12.15
C THR A 74 -7.64 0.17 13.29
N ALA A 75 -8.96 0.35 13.37
CA ALA A 75 -9.78 -0.11 14.49
C ALA A 75 -10.55 -1.41 14.19
N THR A 76 -10.98 -1.61 12.94
CA THR A 76 -11.81 -2.77 12.56
C THR A 76 -11.46 -3.26 11.16
N VAL A 77 -10.68 -4.31 11.10
CA VAL A 77 -10.27 -4.98 9.86
C VAL A 77 -11.45 -5.59 9.06
N VAL A 78 -12.64 -5.57 9.63
CA VAL A 78 -13.82 -6.30 9.13
C VAL A 78 -14.55 -5.55 8.00
N ASN A 79 -14.29 -4.26 7.80
CA ASN A 79 -15.07 -3.40 6.90
C ASN A 79 -14.31 -2.90 5.66
N GLU A 80 -13.17 -3.51 5.33
CA GLU A 80 -12.45 -3.17 4.10
C GLU A 80 -13.13 -3.79 2.88
N ILE A 81 -14.33 -3.28 2.55
CA ILE A 81 -15.12 -3.73 1.40
C ILE A 81 -14.86 -2.91 0.14
N THR A 82 -14.13 -1.79 0.27
CA THR A 82 -13.88 -0.89 -0.85
C THR A 82 -12.88 -1.52 -1.83
N PRO A 83 -13.24 -1.68 -3.11
CA PRO A 83 -12.30 -2.16 -4.11
C PRO A 83 -11.12 -1.22 -4.29
N VAL A 84 -9.93 -1.77 -4.40
CA VAL A 84 -8.71 -1.04 -4.71
C VAL A 84 -8.70 -0.69 -6.21
N LEU A 85 -8.39 0.55 -6.57
CA LEU A 85 -8.15 0.94 -7.95
C LEU A 85 -6.76 0.52 -8.42
N GLY A 86 -5.75 0.67 -7.55
CA GLY A 86 -4.37 0.37 -7.88
C GLY A 86 -3.41 0.90 -6.84
N VAL A 87 -2.14 1.03 -7.23
CA VAL A 87 -1.04 1.48 -6.37
C VAL A 87 -0.44 2.78 -6.91
N PHE A 88 -0.40 3.80 -6.08
CA PHE A 88 0.19 5.09 -6.42
C PHE A 88 1.72 5.02 -6.48
N VAL A 89 2.31 5.63 -7.52
CA VAL A 89 3.77 5.65 -7.73
C VAL A 89 4.36 7.05 -7.82
N GLY A 90 3.52 8.08 -7.87
CA GLY A 90 3.97 9.46 -7.91
C GLY A 90 2.94 10.41 -8.51
N CYS A 91 3.26 11.70 -8.50
CA CYS A 91 2.41 12.74 -9.06
C CYS A 91 3.22 13.85 -9.74
N GLU A 92 2.50 14.61 -10.57
CA GLU A 92 3.02 15.81 -11.24
C GLU A 92 1.99 16.93 -11.10
N TYR A 93 2.41 18.10 -10.67
CA TYR A 93 1.54 19.26 -10.50
C TYR A 93 2.31 20.59 -10.59
N GLU A 94 1.61 21.66 -10.91
CA GLU A 94 2.17 23.01 -10.90
C GLU A 94 1.89 23.69 -9.56
N SER A 95 2.94 24.11 -8.86
CA SER A 95 2.85 24.75 -7.54
C SER A 95 2.96 26.26 -7.62
N THR A 96 2.19 26.96 -6.76
CA THR A 96 2.25 28.42 -6.59
C THR A 96 3.14 28.87 -5.45
N VAL A 97 3.72 27.96 -4.68
CA VAL A 97 4.38 28.27 -3.39
C VAL A 97 5.58 29.25 -3.48
N THR A 98 6.19 29.38 -4.66
CA THR A 98 7.39 30.24 -4.84
C THR A 98 7.13 31.51 -5.64
N GLY A 99 5.86 31.86 -5.89
CA GLY A 99 5.52 33.03 -6.71
C GLY A 99 5.81 32.85 -8.21
N THR A 100 6.38 31.74 -8.60
CA THR A 100 6.58 31.31 -9.98
C THR A 100 5.94 29.93 -10.17
N ASN A 101 5.26 29.73 -11.29
CA ASN A 101 4.65 28.45 -11.59
C ASN A 101 5.76 27.43 -11.86
N ASN A 102 5.95 26.52 -10.93
CA ASN A 102 6.94 25.44 -11.04
C ASN A 102 6.24 24.08 -11.20
N LEU A 103 6.62 23.36 -12.25
CA LEU A 103 6.24 21.97 -12.41
C LEU A 103 7.01 21.11 -11.41
N ILE A 104 6.27 20.44 -10.53
CA ILE A 104 6.81 19.53 -9.52
C ILE A 104 6.48 18.11 -9.91
N LYS A 105 7.52 17.26 -9.99
CA LYS A 105 7.38 15.81 -10.03
C LYS A 105 7.77 15.25 -8.67
N SER A 106 6.85 14.55 -8.03
CA SER A 106 7.02 14.09 -6.66
C SER A 106 6.67 12.61 -6.50
N PRO A 107 7.43 11.85 -5.70
CA PRO A 107 7.08 10.49 -5.33
C PRO A 107 5.90 10.43 -4.37
N TYR A 108 5.41 11.56 -3.87
CA TYR A 108 4.24 11.61 -3.00
C TYR A 108 3.44 12.88 -3.24
N TRP A 109 2.14 12.82 -2.99
CA TRP A 109 1.26 13.96 -2.92
C TRP A 109 1.28 14.53 -1.50
N PRO A 110 1.72 15.77 -1.27
CA PRO A 110 1.63 16.42 0.03
C PRO A 110 0.20 16.88 0.30
N ALA A 111 -0.31 16.60 1.49
CA ALA A 111 -1.66 17.03 1.89
C ALA A 111 -1.84 18.54 1.71
N SER A 112 -2.97 18.93 1.12
CA SER A 112 -3.37 20.33 0.99
C SER A 112 -2.34 21.23 0.30
N ALA A 113 -1.58 20.70 -0.67
CA ALA A 113 -0.67 21.52 -1.46
C ALA A 113 -1.45 22.55 -2.29
N HIS A 114 -0.93 23.76 -2.38
CA HIS A 114 -1.48 24.80 -3.25
C HIS A 114 -0.94 24.59 -4.69
N VAL A 115 -1.86 24.59 -5.63
CA VAL A 115 -1.55 24.43 -7.06
C VAL A 115 -1.97 25.66 -7.85
N VAL A 116 -1.45 25.79 -9.05
CA VAL A 116 -1.83 26.89 -9.97
C VAL A 116 -3.33 26.78 -10.28
N PRO A 117 -4.10 27.89 -10.17
CA PRO A 117 -5.52 27.91 -10.50
C PRO A 117 -5.81 27.31 -11.88
N GLY A 118 -6.76 26.38 -11.93
CA GLY A 118 -7.12 25.68 -13.17
C GLY A 118 -6.16 24.61 -13.65
N SER A 119 -5.02 24.42 -12.99
CA SER A 119 -4.10 23.32 -13.32
C SER A 119 -4.63 21.97 -12.81
N ARG A 120 -4.14 20.88 -13.41
CA ARG A 120 -4.50 19.53 -13.03
C ARG A 120 -3.35 18.90 -12.26
N ILE A 121 -3.69 18.12 -11.25
CA ILE A 121 -2.74 17.31 -10.52
C ILE A 121 -2.80 15.90 -11.11
N LYS A 122 -1.76 15.49 -11.82
CA LYS A 122 -1.64 14.15 -12.38
C LYS A 122 -1.12 13.19 -11.33
N ALA A 123 -1.72 12.02 -11.25
CA ALA A 123 -1.29 10.91 -10.42
C ALA A 123 -0.98 9.70 -11.30
N PHE A 124 0.12 9.04 -11.03
CA PHE A 124 0.53 7.83 -11.74
C PHE A 124 0.20 6.61 -10.88
N VAL A 125 -0.58 5.69 -11.44
CA VAL A 125 -1.13 4.53 -10.72
C VAL A 125 -0.89 3.26 -11.51
N ILE A 126 -0.42 2.22 -10.82
CA ILE A 126 -0.40 0.85 -11.34
C ILE A 126 -1.79 0.27 -11.05
N ASP A 127 -2.62 0.16 -12.06
CA ASP A 127 -4.01 -0.29 -11.96
C ASP A 127 -4.25 -1.67 -12.60
N ASP A 128 -3.18 -2.40 -12.87
CA ASP A 128 -3.26 -3.77 -13.38
C ASP A 128 -3.44 -4.74 -12.20
N PRO A 129 -4.58 -5.48 -12.13
CA PRO A 129 -4.88 -6.41 -11.04
C PRO A 129 -3.95 -7.64 -11.02
N ASP A 130 -3.21 -7.90 -12.11
CA ASP A 130 -2.34 -9.05 -12.24
C ASP A 130 -0.89 -8.78 -11.81
N VAL A 131 -0.63 -7.59 -11.30
CA VAL A 131 0.69 -7.28 -10.73
C VAL A 131 0.87 -7.94 -9.36
N VAL A 132 2.03 -8.56 -9.22
CA VAL A 132 2.52 -9.12 -7.96
C VAL A 132 3.35 -8.06 -7.26
N TYR A 133 3.03 -7.80 -6.02
CA TYR A 133 3.71 -6.83 -5.18
C TYR A 133 4.47 -7.51 -4.05
N ASP A 134 5.56 -6.88 -3.65
CA ASP A 134 6.25 -7.13 -2.41
C ASP A 134 5.71 -6.20 -1.34
N ILE A 135 5.43 -6.71 -0.15
CA ILE A 135 4.94 -5.93 0.98
C ILE A 135 5.52 -6.46 2.28
N GLN A 136 5.90 -5.54 3.16
CA GLN A 136 6.34 -5.92 4.49
C GLN A 136 5.16 -6.37 5.35
N VAL A 137 5.36 -7.42 6.14
CA VAL A 137 4.37 -7.88 7.12
C VAL A 137 4.40 -7.03 8.38
N SER A 138 3.30 -7.02 9.12
CA SER A 138 3.24 -6.41 10.45
C SER A 138 4.26 -7.04 11.38
N THR A 139 5.04 -6.19 12.04
CA THR A 139 6.10 -6.60 12.97
C THR A 139 5.72 -6.44 14.44
N ALA A 140 4.44 -6.39 14.76
CA ALA A 140 4.06 -6.50 16.17
C ALA A 140 4.78 -7.69 16.79
N THR A 141 5.39 -7.48 17.93
CA THR A 141 6.31 -8.40 18.62
C THR A 141 5.78 -9.83 18.77
N ASN A 142 4.48 -10.02 18.63
CA ASN A 142 3.83 -11.31 18.81
C ASN A 142 3.55 -12.07 17.51
N VAL A 143 3.64 -11.42 16.35
CA VAL A 143 3.25 -12.07 15.08
C VAL A 143 4.37 -12.88 14.48
N LEU A 144 5.58 -12.37 14.58
CA LEU A 144 6.76 -13.06 14.07
C LEU A 144 7.30 -14.08 15.09
N ASN A 145 6.86 -13.99 16.33
CA ASN A 145 7.00 -15.02 17.35
C ASN A 145 5.83 -16.02 17.35
N ASP A 146 4.79 -15.76 16.58
CA ASP A 146 3.67 -16.70 16.46
C ASP A 146 4.19 -17.99 15.80
N ALA A 147 3.89 -19.11 16.42
CA ALA A 147 4.18 -20.45 15.88
C ALA A 147 3.71 -20.65 14.44
N LYS A 148 2.84 -19.78 13.95
CA LYS A 148 2.35 -19.74 12.56
C LYS A 148 3.43 -19.44 11.52
N PHE A 149 4.52 -18.77 11.89
CA PHE A 149 5.67 -18.55 10.98
C PHE A 149 6.88 -19.44 11.30
N SER A 150 6.82 -20.23 12.35
CA SER A 150 7.94 -21.02 12.83
C SER A 150 7.94 -22.47 12.33
N THR A 151 6.86 -22.93 11.72
CA THR A 151 6.76 -24.29 11.17
C THR A 151 6.35 -24.24 9.70
N ASP A 152 6.86 -25.14 8.88
CA ASP A 152 6.57 -25.22 7.43
C ASP A 152 5.06 -25.36 7.16
N ALA A 153 4.37 -26.14 7.99
CA ALA A 153 2.93 -26.35 7.90
C ALA A 153 2.12 -25.07 8.17
N ALA A 154 2.64 -24.17 9.02
CA ALA A 154 1.98 -22.90 9.30
C ALA A 154 2.28 -21.84 8.24
N THR A 155 3.41 -21.92 7.56
CA THR A 155 3.75 -21.04 6.44
C THR A 155 2.80 -21.28 5.26
N ASP A 156 2.49 -22.52 4.97
CA ASP A 156 1.54 -22.89 3.91
C ASP A 156 0.13 -22.36 4.18
N ALA A 157 -0.26 -22.22 5.46
CA ALA A 157 -1.56 -21.66 5.83
C ALA A 157 -1.74 -20.18 5.48
N PHE A 158 -0.65 -19.41 5.29
CA PHE A 158 -0.72 -18.02 4.87
C PHE A 158 -0.80 -17.83 3.37
N PHE A 159 -0.33 -18.81 2.60
CA PHE A 159 -0.45 -18.75 1.15
C PHE A 159 -1.91 -18.89 0.75
N THR A 160 -2.33 -18.08 -0.21
CA THR A 160 -3.72 -18.08 -0.71
C THR A 160 -4.77 -17.53 0.27
N GLN A 161 -4.37 -16.99 1.42
CA GLN A 161 -5.27 -16.27 2.33
C GLN A 161 -5.34 -14.77 1.97
N ASN A 162 -6.43 -14.14 2.41
CA ASN A 162 -6.67 -12.72 2.19
C ASN A 162 -6.38 -11.91 3.45
N PHE A 163 -5.85 -10.71 3.26
CA PHE A 163 -5.44 -9.83 4.35
C PHE A 163 -5.83 -8.38 4.09
N ALA A 164 -5.99 -7.64 5.18
CA ALA A 164 -6.16 -6.21 5.19
C ALA A 164 -4.82 -5.47 5.11
N PHE A 165 -4.88 -4.19 4.75
CA PHE A 165 -3.78 -3.26 4.96
C PHE A 165 -3.66 -2.89 6.44
N GLY A 166 -2.46 -2.58 6.87
CA GLY A 166 -2.18 -1.91 8.11
C GLY A 166 -1.45 -0.59 7.86
N LEU A 167 -1.66 0.38 8.74
CA LEU A 167 -1.05 1.70 8.66
C LEU A 167 -0.45 2.08 10.00
N GLY A 168 0.68 2.75 9.96
CA GLY A 168 1.30 3.36 11.12
C GLY A 168 2.24 2.46 11.87
N ALA A 169 2.50 2.84 13.13
CA ALA A 169 3.41 2.16 14.04
C ALA A 169 2.91 0.78 14.48
N GLY A 170 2.46 -0.03 13.54
CA GLY A 170 1.96 -1.39 13.79
C GLY A 170 3.04 -2.29 14.34
N GLY A 171 3.28 -2.17 15.61
CA GLY A 171 4.12 -3.04 16.40
C GLY A 171 5.59 -2.68 16.40
N GLY A 172 5.99 -2.21 17.51
CA GLY A 172 7.30 -2.23 18.12
C GLY A 172 8.53 -2.01 17.22
N ASN A 173 9.27 -0.99 17.52
CA ASN A 173 10.58 -0.68 16.94
C ASN A 173 10.58 -0.20 15.51
N LEU A 174 9.85 0.83 15.30
CA LEU A 174 9.95 1.61 14.06
C LEU A 174 11.31 2.28 13.97
N VAL A 175 11.82 2.30 12.77
CA VAL A 175 12.92 3.19 12.44
C VAL A 175 12.55 4.60 12.92
N PRO A 176 13.38 5.26 13.74
CA PRO A 176 13.13 6.63 14.14
C PRO A 176 12.86 7.48 12.89
N ASN A 177 11.76 8.22 12.86
CA ASN A 177 11.30 9.07 11.78
C ASN A 177 10.47 8.41 10.65
N ASN A 178 9.85 7.25 10.87
CA ASN A 178 8.81 6.81 9.95
C ASN A 178 7.45 7.39 10.42
N PRO A 179 6.93 8.45 9.79
CA PRO A 179 5.63 9.01 10.17
C PRO A 179 4.53 7.98 9.93
N VAL A 180 3.48 8.06 10.73
CA VAL A 180 2.33 7.12 10.76
C VAL A 180 1.70 6.87 9.38
N THR A 181 1.90 7.78 8.42
CA THR A 181 1.27 7.74 7.11
C THR A 181 2.22 7.47 5.94
N GLY A 182 3.50 7.79 6.11
CA GLY A 182 4.53 7.69 5.07
C GLY A 182 5.69 8.65 5.34
N ASN A 183 6.76 8.50 4.62
CA ASN A 183 7.99 9.29 4.79
C ASN A 183 8.06 10.43 3.76
N THR A 184 7.89 11.67 4.20
CA THR A 184 7.90 12.86 3.33
C THR A 184 9.27 13.16 2.71
N ARG A 185 10.36 12.62 3.23
CA ARG A 185 11.71 12.80 2.65
C ARG A 185 11.96 11.85 1.48
N THR A 186 11.47 10.63 1.57
CA THR A 186 11.63 9.60 0.54
C THR A 186 10.41 9.45 -0.36
N GLY A 187 9.27 9.97 0.07
CA GLY A 187 7.99 9.78 -0.60
C GLY A 187 7.40 8.37 -0.45
N GLN A 188 7.96 7.56 0.45
CA GLN A 188 7.61 6.15 0.59
C GLN A 188 6.47 5.94 1.58
N SER A 189 5.56 5.02 1.26
CA SER A 189 4.45 4.59 2.10
C SER A 189 4.92 3.94 3.41
N ALA A 190 4.07 3.98 4.42
CA ALA A 190 4.23 3.22 5.68
C ALA A 190 3.20 2.09 5.80
N ILE A 191 2.56 1.70 4.70
CA ILE A 191 1.58 0.62 4.68
C ILE A 191 2.29 -0.73 4.74
N TYR A 192 1.69 -1.66 5.48
CA TYR A 192 2.15 -3.04 5.64
C TYR A 192 0.99 -4.03 5.52
N LEU A 193 1.31 -5.32 5.38
CA LEU A 193 0.34 -6.41 5.43
C LEU A 193 -0.07 -6.68 6.87
N ASN A 194 -1.35 -6.47 7.19
CA ASN A 194 -1.86 -6.61 8.56
C ASN A 194 -2.24 -8.07 8.88
N ILE A 195 -1.26 -8.84 9.28
CA ILE A 195 -1.48 -10.25 9.66
C ILE A 195 -2.15 -10.36 11.02
N VAL A 196 -1.77 -9.50 11.97
CA VAL A 196 -2.29 -9.53 13.36
C VAL A 196 -3.73 -9.10 13.43
N GLY A 197 -4.03 -7.95 12.82
CA GLY A 197 -5.37 -7.37 12.87
C GLY A 197 -6.39 -8.15 12.04
N THR A 198 -5.94 -8.96 11.06
CA THR A 198 -6.84 -9.81 10.27
C THR A 198 -7.08 -11.13 11.02
N ALA A 199 -8.20 -11.22 11.72
CA ALA A 199 -8.57 -12.45 12.42
C ALA A 199 -8.58 -13.66 11.46
N ALA A 200 -8.17 -14.84 11.93
CA ALA A 200 -8.06 -16.04 11.09
C ALA A 200 -9.38 -16.38 10.37
N THR A 201 -10.51 -16.16 11.04
CA THR A 201 -11.85 -16.36 10.47
C THR A 201 -12.19 -15.41 9.33
N ASN A 202 -11.54 -14.24 9.25
CA ASN A 202 -11.79 -13.22 8.23
C ASN A 202 -10.87 -13.39 7.00
N ARG A 203 -9.79 -14.14 7.11
CA ARG A 203 -8.78 -14.31 6.03
C ARG A 203 -9.32 -15.03 4.79
N VAL A 204 -10.51 -15.59 4.87
CA VAL A 204 -11.23 -16.20 3.73
C VAL A 204 -12.13 -15.20 2.99
N ALA A 205 -12.35 -14.00 3.53
CA ALA A 205 -13.30 -13.05 2.95
C ALA A 205 -12.78 -12.50 1.60
N ALA A 206 -13.62 -12.59 0.57
CA ALA A 206 -13.31 -12.07 -0.77
C ALA A 206 -13.18 -10.54 -0.81
N THR A 207 -13.75 -9.84 0.17
CA THR A 207 -13.71 -8.38 0.26
C THR A 207 -12.37 -7.83 0.72
N LEU A 208 -11.50 -8.65 1.34
CA LEU A 208 -10.18 -8.21 1.77
C LEU A 208 -9.30 -7.83 0.57
N PRO A 209 -8.55 -6.73 0.68
CA PRO A 209 -7.87 -6.12 -0.46
C PRO A 209 -6.69 -6.91 -1.01
N LEU A 210 -6.01 -7.69 -0.18
CA LEU A 210 -4.78 -8.39 -0.55
C LEU A 210 -4.93 -9.91 -0.46
N LYS A 211 -4.30 -10.62 -1.38
CA LYS A 211 -4.11 -12.08 -1.35
C LYS A 211 -2.64 -12.41 -1.33
N THR A 212 -2.21 -13.24 -0.38
CA THR A 212 -0.83 -13.73 -0.34
C THR A 212 -0.63 -14.87 -1.34
N ILE A 213 0.49 -14.83 -2.05
CA ILE A 213 0.81 -15.83 -3.08
C ILE A 213 2.16 -16.52 -2.85
N GLY A 214 3.00 -15.99 -1.98
CA GLY A 214 4.28 -16.61 -1.71
C GLY A 214 5.22 -15.74 -0.88
N LEU A 215 6.40 -16.29 -0.65
CA LEU A 215 7.49 -15.59 0.00
C LEU A 215 8.26 -14.74 -1.01
N THR A 216 8.80 -13.63 -0.55
CA THR A 216 9.80 -12.89 -1.30
C THR A 216 11.10 -13.70 -1.32
N SER A 217 11.63 -13.96 -2.50
CA SER A 217 12.84 -14.81 -2.69
C SER A 217 14.15 -14.07 -2.43
N ASP A 218 14.12 -12.93 -1.78
CA ASP A 218 15.32 -12.18 -1.40
C ASP A 218 16.03 -12.90 -0.25
N PRO A 219 17.32 -13.25 -0.36
CA PRO A 219 18.10 -13.81 0.75
C PRO A 219 18.17 -12.90 1.98
N ALA A 220 17.98 -11.59 1.80
CA ALA A 220 17.90 -10.61 2.88
C ALA A 220 16.51 -10.54 3.53
N ASN A 221 15.53 -11.37 3.10
CA ASN A 221 14.19 -11.42 3.67
C ASN A 221 14.17 -12.13 5.04
N VAL A 222 15.14 -11.83 5.86
CA VAL A 222 15.27 -12.28 7.26
C VAL A 222 15.54 -11.07 8.14
N PHE A 223 15.10 -11.11 9.38
CA PHE A 223 15.38 -10.03 10.33
C PHE A 223 15.65 -10.60 11.72
N LEU A 224 16.23 -9.77 12.59
CA LEU A 224 16.39 -10.07 14.01
C LEU A 224 15.22 -9.47 14.79
N ASP A 225 14.55 -10.29 15.60
CA ASP A 225 13.57 -9.79 16.53
C ASP A 225 14.23 -9.05 17.72
N ALA A 226 13.41 -8.46 18.59
CA ALA A 226 13.89 -7.75 19.77
C ALA A 226 14.69 -8.64 20.75
N ALA A 227 14.54 -9.95 20.69
CA ALA A 227 15.28 -10.93 21.47
C ALA A 227 16.57 -11.41 20.78
N GLY A 228 16.89 -10.88 19.59
CA GLY A 228 18.05 -11.27 18.80
C GLY A 228 17.90 -12.60 18.06
N ALA A 229 16.70 -13.17 17.99
CA ALA A 229 16.45 -14.39 17.22
C ALA A 229 16.23 -14.07 15.74
N VAL A 230 16.83 -14.88 14.87
CA VAL A 230 16.63 -14.78 13.42
C VAL A 230 15.21 -15.24 13.08
N ARG A 231 14.46 -14.39 12.40
CA ARG A 231 13.11 -14.67 11.91
C ARG A 231 13.13 -14.66 10.38
N PRO A 232 12.66 -15.71 9.72
CA PRO A 232 12.45 -15.69 8.29
C PRO A 232 11.23 -14.82 7.94
N PHE A 233 11.22 -14.25 6.74
CA PHE A 233 10.02 -13.67 6.11
C PHE A 233 9.56 -12.33 6.67
N LEU A 234 10.38 -11.32 6.45
CA LEU A 234 9.98 -9.93 6.65
C LEU A 234 8.95 -9.47 5.60
N ASN A 235 9.11 -9.93 4.34
CA ASN A 235 8.30 -9.52 3.20
C ASN A 235 7.60 -10.73 2.55
N LEU A 236 6.37 -10.49 2.10
CA LEU A 236 5.56 -11.47 1.36
C LEU A 236 5.19 -10.93 -0.02
N ARG A 237 5.01 -11.83 -0.97
CA ARG A 237 4.42 -11.53 -2.27
C ARG A 237 2.91 -11.60 -2.18
N VAL A 238 2.27 -10.55 -2.67
CA VAL A 238 0.81 -10.40 -2.65
C VAL A 238 0.30 -9.95 -4.01
N THR A 239 -0.98 -10.17 -4.25
CA THR A 239 -1.74 -9.52 -5.33
C THR A 239 -2.89 -8.73 -4.75
N ILE A 240 -3.40 -7.75 -5.48
CA ILE A 240 -4.66 -7.09 -5.13
C ILE A 240 -5.80 -8.08 -5.38
N ASN A 241 -6.49 -8.46 -4.31
CA ASN A 241 -7.59 -9.42 -4.36
C ASN A 241 -8.92 -8.75 -4.72
N ASN A 242 -9.30 -7.69 -4.00
CA ASN A 242 -10.50 -6.92 -4.26
C ASN A 242 -10.14 -5.67 -5.08
N HIS A 243 -10.20 -5.79 -6.40
CA HIS A 243 -9.85 -4.74 -7.35
C HIS A 243 -11.09 -4.22 -8.08
N ILE A 244 -11.09 -2.95 -8.46
CA ILE A 244 -12.25 -2.33 -9.13
C ILE A 244 -12.67 -3.01 -10.43
N SER A 245 -11.73 -3.63 -11.15
CA SER A 245 -11.99 -4.38 -12.38
C SER A 245 -12.23 -5.88 -12.16
N ARG A 246 -12.09 -6.37 -10.94
CA ARG A 246 -12.16 -7.81 -10.64
C ARG A 246 -12.72 -8.03 -9.23
N VAL A 247 -13.77 -8.85 -9.13
CA VAL A 247 -14.30 -9.29 -7.84
C VAL A 247 -13.24 -10.11 -7.10
N GLY A 248 -13.09 -9.86 -5.80
CA GLY A 248 -12.16 -10.61 -4.97
C GLY A 248 -12.50 -12.09 -4.88
N ASN A 249 -11.48 -12.92 -4.79
CA ASN A 249 -11.62 -14.36 -4.59
C ASN A 249 -11.57 -14.72 -3.11
N LEU A 250 -12.27 -15.79 -2.73
CA LEU A 250 -12.16 -16.34 -1.39
C LEU A 250 -10.73 -16.80 -1.09
N GLY A 251 -10.27 -16.58 0.14
CA GLY A 251 -9.09 -17.22 0.67
C GLY A 251 -9.34 -18.70 0.95
N ILE A 252 -8.28 -19.51 0.99
CA ILE A 252 -8.38 -20.91 1.38
C ILE A 252 -8.46 -21.00 2.90
N THR A 253 -9.41 -21.76 3.41
CA THR A 253 -9.50 -22.04 4.84
C THR A 253 -8.34 -22.96 5.23
N PRO A 254 -7.57 -22.64 6.29
CA PRO A 254 -6.58 -23.58 6.82
C PRO A 254 -7.27 -24.88 7.24
N ALA A 255 -6.64 -26.01 6.97
CA ALA A 255 -7.11 -27.33 7.42
C ALA A 255 -6.97 -27.47 8.93
#